data_d35989a13de0b55b30c25971dca8663d
#
_entry.id   d35989a13de0b55b30c25971dca8663d
#
_cell.length_a   1.000
_cell.length_b   1.000
_cell.length_c   1.000
_cell.angle_alpha   90.00
_cell.angle_beta   90.00
_cell.angle_gamma   90.00
#
_symmetry.space_group_name_H-M   'P 1'
#
loop_
_entity.id
_entity.type
_entity.pdbx_description
1 polymer ?
#
loop_
_entity_poly.entity_id
_entity_poly.type
_entity_poly.pdbx_seq_one_letter_code
_entity_poly.pdbx_strand_id
1 'polypeptide(L)'
;MRSAWRYSFVFTLGWTVLTASAADVLVRGPESDALKNVRIALSGLSSSGGELPDEARLVKTAADALKPFGYYEATCTVTYRGEKAEMTVTPGRQIQLAEPAVVIDGPAAEEPAVKKLLAGIPRAGSPLKHADYEAFKSALNNLALSEGYFDAEFETSRLEVSVKKGEARWVIAWHSGERWRFGQTVFEGSQIDEDRLTSLVPYRDNEAFSADRAAALSKNLSATGWFQSVAVTPEFSRAADRTIPMRAVVTPRAKNEVELGLGVDSDVGLNGEIQWTKPWINRRGHSLKFTSAVSAKEQTVSGQWKIPEKKDPVNSYWLVSSGYKHTDLNDTKSQSVTATFSRTTLLASGWQRTPSVTASQTRFTQADVTESTFLLYPGLSFSRIRQRGGLSPNWGDSQRYTAEISRREWGSGTDFALFRLQDSILRTWRDRHRFVGRITLGVIAADDLDQVPPEKRFFAGGDKSIRGYGYQKISPQDDEGQLIGA
;
A
#
# COMPACT_ATOMS: atom_id res chain seq x y z
N MET A 1 8.54 53.43 22.52
CA MET A 1 9.92 52.91 22.44
C MET A 1 9.82 51.48 22.04
N ARG A 2 10.01 51.19 20.73
CA ARG A 2 11.04 50.38 20.08
C ARG A 2 11.12 48.95 20.65
N SER A 3 10.98 47.85 19.91
CA SER A 3 11.51 47.58 18.56
C SER A 3 10.81 46.37 17.94
N ALA A 4 10.60 46.51 16.64
CA ALA A 4 10.19 45.43 15.75
C ALA A 4 11.37 44.46 15.46
N TRP A 5 11.11 43.18 15.44
CA TRP A 5 12.01 42.20 14.83
C TRP A 5 11.25 41.50 13.71
N ARG A 6 11.52 41.96 12.48
CA ARG A 6 11.20 41.27 11.24
C ARG A 6 12.33 40.29 10.96
N TYR A 7 12.03 38.99 10.92
CA TYR A 7 12.89 38.03 10.25
C TYR A 7 12.28 37.67 8.88
N SER A 8 12.82 38.31 7.84
CA SER A 8 12.67 37.88 6.46
C SER A 8 13.69 36.75 6.22
N PHE A 9 13.24 35.50 6.14
CA PHE A 9 14.04 34.43 5.56
C PHE A 9 13.83 34.45 4.04
N VAL A 10 14.79 35.03 3.33
CA VAL A 10 14.94 34.87 1.87
C VAL A 10 15.70 33.56 1.68
N PHE A 11 14.99 32.49 1.30
CA PHE A 11 15.61 31.28 0.77
C PHE A 11 15.97 31.56 -0.72
N THR A 12 17.18 32.02 -0.99
CA THR A 12 17.80 31.93 -2.30
C THR A 12 18.25 30.49 -2.50
N LEU A 13 17.43 29.69 -3.19
CA LEU A 13 17.91 28.46 -3.84
C LEU A 13 18.86 28.88 -4.96
N GLY A 14 20.15 28.92 -4.64
CA GLY A 14 21.20 28.95 -5.65
C GLY A 14 21.21 27.59 -6.35
N TRP A 15 20.60 27.51 -7.52
CA TRP A 15 20.90 26.47 -8.49
C TRP A 15 22.30 26.74 -9.04
N THR A 16 23.32 26.20 -8.40
CA THR A 16 24.59 25.96 -9.09
C THR A 16 24.29 24.85 -10.10
N VAL A 17 24.02 25.25 -11.33
CA VAL A 17 24.19 24.38 -12.48
C VAL A 17 25.69 24.12 -12.53
N LEU A 18 26.16 23.03 -11.93
CA LEU A 18 27.42 22.42 -12.28
C LEU A 18 27.24 21.94 -13.72
N THR A 19 27.59 22.77 -14.68
CA THR A 19 27.96 22.30 -16.01
C THR A 19 29.26 21.55 -15.84
N ALA A 20 29.15 20.27 -15.43
CA ALA A 20 30.19 19.33 -15.72
C ALA A 20 30.29 19.28 -17.25
N SER A 21 31.32 19.89 -17.81
CA SER A 21 31.76 19.66 -19.19
C SER A 21 32.15 18.20 -19.24
N ALA A 22 31.17 17.30 -19.43
CA ALA A 22 31.46 15.91 -19.74
C ALA A 22 32.14 15.94 -21.10
N ALA A 23 33.32 15.34 -21.17
CA ALA A 23 33.98 15.06 -22.45
C ALA A 23 32.97 14.28 -23.30
N ASP A 24 32.36 14.93 -24.29
CA ASP A 24 31.26 14.38 -25.07
C ASP A 24 31.77 13.33 -26.05
N VAL A 25 31.56 12.06 -25.72
CA VAL A 25 31.71 10.98 -26.69
C VAL A 25 30.38 10.78 -27.42
N LEU A 26 30.29 11.25 -28.65
CA LEU A 26 29.14 11.02 -29.51
C LEU A 26 29.18 9.62 -30.08
N VAL A 27 28.25 8.75 -29.71
CA VAL A 27 28.17 7.36 -30.18
C VAL A 27 27.18 7.23 -31.34
N ARG A 28 27.67 6.80 -32.49
CA ARG A 28 26.86 6.50 -33.68
C ARG A 28 26.81 5.00 -33.96
N GLY A 29 25.70 4.51 -34.42
CA GLY A 29 25.47 3.12 -34.79
C GLY A 29 23.97 2.83 -34.93
N PRO A 30 23.58 1.57 -35.27
CA PRO A 30 22.18 1.18 -35.34
C PRO A 30 21.54 1.28 -33.95
N GLU A 31 20.42 2.00 -33.87
CA GLU A 31 19.75 2.23 -32.60
C GLU A 31 19.24 0.92 -31.98
N SER A 32 19.74 0.58 -30.83
CA SER A 32 19.47 -0.67 -30.12
C SER A 32 19.77 -0.53 -28.63
N ASP A 33 19.31 -1.46 -27.81
CA ASP A 33 19.66 -1.49 -26.39
C ASP A 33 21.17 -1.72 -26.17
N ALA A 34 21.83 -2.43 -27.07
CA ALA A 34 23.28 -2.59 -27.08
C ALA A 34 24.00 -1.23 -27.25
N LEU A 35 23.52 -0.37 -28.18
CA LEU A 35 24.11 0.95 -28.39
C LEU A 35 23.85 1.88 -27.21
N LYS A 36 22.67 1.78 -26.57
CA LYS A 36 22.38 2.52 -25.32
C LYS A 36 23.36 2.11 -24.21
N ASN A 37 23.66 0.82 -24.08
CA ASN A 37 24.62 0.33 -23.11
C ASN A 37 26.05 0.87 -23.37
N VAL A 38 26.48 0.96 -24.62
CA VAL A 38 27.73 1.63 -24.98
C VAL A 38 27.73 3.09 -24.53
N ARG A 39 26.68 3.84 -24.78
CA ARG A 39 26.57 5.25 -24.35
C ARG A 39 26.66 5.37 -22.82
N ILE A 40 26.01 4.48 -22.08
CA ILE A 40 26.08 4.44 -20.60
C ILE A 40 27.50 4.10 -20.13
N ALA A 41 28.15 3.09 -20.71
CA ALA A 41 29.49 2.69 -20.33
C ALA A 41 30.52 3.80 -20.58
N LEU A 42 30.40 4.51 -21.69
CA LEU A 42 31.33 5.60 -22.04
C LEU A 42 31.06 6.86 -21.22
N SER A 43 29.81 7.15 -20.84
CA SER A 43 29.49 8.29 -19.96
C SER A 43 30.13 8.16 -18.57
N GLY A 44 30.32 6.93 -18.08
CA GLY A 44 31.04 6.66 -16.84
C GLY A 44 32.54 6.95 -16.89
N LEU A 45 33.14 6.96 -18.08
CA LEU A 45 34.57 7.29 -18.26
C LEU A 45 34.81 8.81 -18.27
N SER A 46 33.86 9.60 -18.77
CA SER A 46 33.97 11.06 -18.88
C SER A 46 33.88 11.77 -17.52
N SER A 47 33.40 11.13 -16.47
CA SER A 47 33.21 11.74 -15.14
C SER A 47 34.49 11.80 -14.28
N SER A 48 35.63 11.25 -14.72
CA SER A 48 36.80 11.02 -13.88
C SER A 48 37.94 12.06 -14.04
N GLY A 49 37.71 13.25 -14.62
CA GLY A 49 38.76 14.25 -14.64
C GLY A 49 38.88 15.18 -15.85
N GLY A 50 37.88 15.28 -16.70
CA GLY A 50 37.85 16.30 -17.77
C GLY A 50 38.68 16.01 -19.02
N GLU A 51 39.59 15.04 -19.02
CA GLU A 51 40.31 14.57 -20.19
C GLU A 51 39.63 13.36 -20.83
N LEU A 52 39.56 13.35 -22.18
CA LEU A 52 39.07 12.20 -22.92
C LEU A 52 40.06 11.02 -22.72
N PRO A 53 39.56 9.79 -22.40
CA PRO A 53 40.39 8.61 -22.37
C PRO A 53 41.07 8.36 -23.75
N ASP A 54 42.14 7.64 -23.75
CA ASP A 54 42.81 7.20 -24.97
C ASP A 54 41.90 6.33 -25.86
N GLU A 55 42.18 6.30 -27.15
CA GLU A 55 41.40 5.56 -28.14
C GLU A 55 41.23 4.08 -27.76
N ALA A 56 42.30 3.44 -27.30
CA ALA A 56 42.31 2.01 -26.95
C ALA A 56 41.33 1.72 -25.80
N ARG A 57 41.27 2.60 -24.81
CA ARG A 57 40.36 2.48 -23.68
C ARG A 57 38.90 2.71 -24.08
N LEU A 58 38.62 3.70 -24.93
CA LEU A 58 37.30 3.97 -25.47
C LEU A 58 36.77 2.78 -26.29
N VAL A 59 37.59 2.29 -27.23
CA VAL A 59 37.27 1.14 -28.09
C VAL A 59 37.03 -0.12 -27.26
N LYS A 60 37.91 -0.41 -26.31
CA LYS A 60 37.75 -1.57 -25.41
C LYS A 60 36.49 -1.48 -24.61
N THR A 61 36.19 -0.34 -24.00
CA THR A 61 34.95 -0.15 -23.17
C THR A 61 33.69 -0.32 -24.02
N ALA A 62 33.67 0.22 -25.22
CA ALA A 62 32.55 0.07 -26.13
C ALA A 62 32.35 -1.39 -26.57
N ALA A 63 33.45 -2.08 -26.94
CA ALA A 63 33.41 -3.48 -27.32
C ALA A 63 32.97 -4.37 -26.16
N ASP A 64 33.46 -4.13 -24.95
CA ASP A 64 33.04 -4.87 -23.74
C ASP A 64 31.56 -4.62 -23.41
N ALA A 65 31.04 -3.41 -23.61
CA ALA A 65 29.63 -3.06 -23.41
C ALA A 65 28.68 -3.74 -24.41
N LEU A 66 29.16 -4.23 -25.53
CA LEU A 66 28.38 -4.92 -26.56
C LEU A 66 28.29 -6.45 -26.32
N LYS A 67 29.28 -7.05 -25.62
CA LYS A 67 29.33 -8.50 -25.34
C LYS A 67 28.08 -9.02 -24.62
N PRO A 68 27.50 -8.33 -23.61
CA PRO A 68 26.30 -8.78 -22.96
C PRO A 68 25.07 -8.93 -23.88
N PHE A 69 25.11 -8.30 -25.06
CA PHE A 69 24.08 -8.38 -26.08
C PHE A 69 24.44 -9.36 -27.22
N GLY A 70 25.52 -10.16 -27.05
CA GLY A 70 25.94 -11.18 -28.00
C GLY A 70 26.84 -10.68 -29.13
N TYR A 71 27.33 -9.45 -29.07
CA TYR A 71 28.24 -8.88 -30.10
C TYR A 71 29.66 -8.95 -29.61
N TYR A 72 30.39 -10.01 -30.01
CA TYR A 72 31.78 -10.26 -29.61
C TYR A 72 32.79 -9.83 -30.66
N GLU A 73 32.36 -9.64 -31.91
CA GLU A 73 33.17 -9.21 -33.04
C GLU A 73 32.87 -7.78 -33.48
N ALA A 74 32.40 -6.96 -32.52
CA ALA A 74 32.08 -5.57 -32.78
C ALA A 74 33.36 -4.77 -33.09
N THR A 75 33.31 -3.91 -34.10
CA THR A 75 34.37 -2.96 -34.42
C THR A 75 33.90 -1.55 -34.05
N CYS A 76 34.81 -0.84 -33.36
CA CYS A 76 34.57 0.54 -32.94
C CYS A 76 35.72 1.41 -33.47
N THR A 77 35.41 2.50 -34.12
CA THR A 77 36.37 3.50 -34.60
C THR A 77 36.11 4.84 -33.92
N VAL A 78 37.19 5.51 -33.52
CA VAL A 78 37.09 6.81 -32.83
C VAL A 78 37.70 7.88 -33.70
N THR A 79 37.01 9.00 -33.85
CA THR A 79 37.53 10.22 -34.53
C THR A 79 37.49 11.36 -33.56
N TYR A 80 38.64 11.98 -33.29
CA TYR A 80 38.71 13.13 -32.39
C TYR A 80 38.43 14.43 -33.16
N ARG A 81 37.58 15.30 -32.60
CA ARG A 81 37.27 16.64 -33.11
C ARG A 81 37.39 17.65 -31.96
N GLY A 82 38.62 18.16 -31.77
CA GLY A 82 38.94 18.98 -30.61
C GLY A 82 38.77 18.21 -29.29
N GLU A 83 38.03 18.76 -28.36
CA GLU A 83 37.76 18.13 -27.08
C GLU A 83 36.62 17.07 -27.11
N LYS A 84 36.10 16.75 -28.31
CA LYS A 84 35.02 15.76 -28.49
C LYS A 84 35.52 14.56 -29.26
N ALA A 85 35.05 13.38 -28.90
CA ALA A 85 35.28 12.13 -29.64
C ALA A 85 33.97 11.68 -30.29
N GLU A 86 34.05 11.29 -31.55
CA GLU A 86 32.97 10.64 -32.27
C GLU A 86 33.32 9.17 -32.46
N MET A 87 32.50 8.30 -31.84
CA MET A 87 32.69 6.84 -31.93
C MET A 87 31.66 6.25 -32.88
N THR A 88 32.11 5.54 -33.89
CA THR A 88 31.22 4.76 -34.77
C THR A 88 31.33 3.28 -34.36
N VAL A 89 30.17 2.69 -34.04
CA VAL A 89 30.01 1.30 -33.61
C VAL A 89 29.38 0.46 -34.70
N THR A 90 30.10 -0.57 -35.12
CA THR A 90 29.61 -1.63 -36.03
C THR A 90 29.52 -2.92 -35.23
N PRO A 91 28.31 -3.37 -34.81
CA PRO A 91 28.14 -4.48 -33.87
C PRO A 91 28.66 -5.84 -34.38
N GLY A 92 28.72 -6.03 -35.70
CA GLY A 92 29.09 -7.32 -36.27
C GLY A 92 28.00 -8.38 -36.14
N ARG A 93 28.39 -9.66 -36.22
CA ARG A 93 27.46 -10.79 -36.08
C ARG A 93 27.05 -10.98 -34.64
N GLN A 94 25.74 -11.11 -34.41
CA GLN A 94 25.21 -11.43 -33.09
C GLN A 94 25.26 -12.95 -32.85
N ILE A 95 25.86 -13.36 -31.75
CA ILE A 95 25.88 -14.75 -31.27
C ILE A 95 24.46 -15.24 -31.01
N GLN A 96 24.13 -16.45 -31.43
CA GLN A 96 22.86 -17.09 -31.21
C GLN A 96 22.94 -18.19 -30.14
N LEU A 97 21.86 -18.44 -29.45
CA LEU A 97 21.79 -19.51 -28.46
C LEU A 97 21.67 -20.87 -29.17
N ALA A 98 22.51 -21.82 -28.77
CA ALA A 98 22.31 -23.24 -29.02
C ALA A 98 21.33 -23.82 -28.02
N GLU A 99 20.93 -25.09 -28.16
CA GLU A 99 20.06 -25.77 -27.24
C GLU A 99 20.61 -25.70 -25.80
N PRO A 100 19.86 -25.14 -24.83
CA PRO A 100 20.34 -25.00 -23.47
C PRO A 100 20.44 -26.36 -22.77
N ALA A 101 21.51 -26.59 -22.03
CA ALA A 101 21.72 -27.75 -21.15
C ALA A 101 21.35 -27.31 -19.72
N VAL A 102 20.07 -27.36 -19.36
CA VAL A 102 19.58 -26.99 -18.04
C VAL A 102 19.02 -28.22 -17.36
N VAL A 103 19.62 -28.59 -16.23
CA VAL A 103 19.19 -29.69 -15.37
C VAL A 103 18.80 -29.12 -14.02
N ILE A 104 17.60 -29.42 -13.60
CA ILE A 104 17.09 -29.08 -12.26
C ILE A 104 16.83 -30.39 -11.54
N ASP A 105 17.50 -30.61 -10.43
CA ASP A 105 17.36 -31.79 -9.60
C ASP A 105 16.77 -31.47 -8.22
N GLY A 106 16.10 -32.47 -7.64
CA GLY A 106 15.45 -32.38 -6.33
C GLY A 106 13.98 -31.98 -6.37
N PRO A 107 13.32 -31.91 -5.20
CA PRO A 107 11.87 -31.72 -5.09
C PRO A 107 11.34 -30.43 -5.75
N ALA A 108 12.14 -29.37 -5.85
CA ALA A 108 11.72 -28.14 -6.48
C ALA A 108 11.49 -28.29 -7.99
N ALA A 109 12.02 -29.31 -8.65
CA ALA A 109 11.80 -29.57 -10.08
C ALA A 109 10.30 -29.74 -10.41
N GLU A 110 9.51 -30.22 -9.47
CA GLU A 110 8.08 -30.44 -9.61
C GLU A 110 7.23 -29.18 -9.34
N GLU A 111 7.82 -28.14 -8.75
CA GLU A 111 7.12 -26.92 -8.41
C GLU A 111 6.62 -26.18 -9.68
N PRO A 112 5.36 -25.73 -9.70
CA PRO A 112 4.80 -25.01 -10.87
C PRO A 112 5.61 -23.76 -11.24
N ALA A 113 6.22 -23.10 -10.26
CA ALA A 113 7.06 -21.92 -10.47
C ALA A 113 8.36 -22.27 -11.21
N VAL A 114 9.01 -23.38 -10.88
CA VAL A 114 10.20 -23.88 -11.61
C VAL A 114 9.84 -24.29 -13.03
N LYS A 115 8.75 -25.04 -13.21
CA LYS A 115 8.26 -25.42 -14.55
C LYS A 115 7.97 -24.20 -15.42
N LYS A 116 7.44 -23.12 -14.82
CA LYS A 116 7.22 -21.85 -15.53
C LYS A 116 8.53 -21.16 -15.91
N LEU A 117 9.55 -21.19 -15.04
CA LEU A 117 10.88 -20.64 -15.34
C LEU A 117 11.53 -21.40 -16.48
N LEU A 118 11.49 -22.74 -16.47
CA LEU A 118 12.02 -23.58 -17.53
C LEU A 118 11.35 -23.30 -18.87
N ALA A 119 10.03 -23.14 -18.88
CA ALA A 119 9.27 -22.79 -20.09
C ALA A 119 9.59 -21.38 -20.63
N GLY A 120 10.17 -20.50 -19.80
CA GLY A 120 10.61 -19.15 -20.15
C GLY A 120 12.02 -19.06 -20.70
N ILE A 121 12.78 -20.15 -20.75
CA ILE A 121 14.14 -20.16 -21.31
C ILE A 121 14.08 -19.84 -22.81
N PRO A 122 14.94 -18.92 -23.31
CA PRO A 122 14.99 -18.59 -24.72
C PRO A 122 15.30 -19.83 -25.58
N ARG A 123 14.62 -19.97 -26.72
CA ARG A 123 14.79 -21.11 -27.62
C ARG A 123 16.13 -21.03 -28.36
N ALA A 124 16.62 -22.19 -28.84
CA ALA A 124 17.72 -22.24 -29.76
C ALA A 124 17.47 -21.34 -31.00
N GLY A 125 18.50 -20.65 -31.47
CA GLY A 125 18.39 -19.65 -32.54
C GLY A 125 17.98 -18.24 -32.03
N SER A 126 17.67 -18.07 -30.78
CA SER A 126 17.44 -16.73 -30.20
C SER A 126 18.76 -15.96 -30.04
N PRO A 127 18.75 -14.62 -30.15
CA PRO A 127 19.95 -13.80 -29.89
C PRO A 127 20.44 -13.98 -28.45
N LEU A 128 21.75 -14.11 -28.28
CA LEU A 128 22.36 -14.15 -26.94
C LEU A 128 22.17 -12.82 -26.21
N LYS A 129 21.61 -12.90 -24.98
CA LYS A 129 21.60 -11.82 -23.98
C LYS A 129 22.07 -12.39 -22.65
N HIS A 130 23.17 -11.85 -22.09
CA HIS A 130 23.63 -12.28 -20.76
C HIS A 130 22.60 -12.02 -19.69
N ALA A 131 21.80 -10.93 -19.84
CA ALA A 131 20.75 -10.56 -18.89
C ALA A 131 19.71 -11.67 -18.70
N ASP A 132 19.35 -12.42 -19.77
CA ASP A 132 18.37 -13.50 -19.69
C ASP A 132 18.92 -14.67 -18.87
N TYR A 133 20.20 -14.99 -19.05
CA TYR A 133 20.92 -16.03 -18.27
C TYR A 133 21.01 -15.66 -16.79
N GLU A 134 21.43 -14.44 -16.46
CA GLU A 134 21.54 -13.98 -15.08
C GLU A 134 20.16 -13.83 -14.42
N ALA A 135 19.14 -13.39 -15.16
CA ALA A 135 17.77 -13.31 -14.68
C ALA A 135 17.20 -14.70 -14.32
N PHE A 136 17.49 -15.71 -15.14
CA PHE A 136 17.07 -17.08 -14.87
C PHE A 136 17.71 -17.63 -13.59
N LYS A 137 19.03 -17.46 -13.40
CA LYS A 137 19.75 -17.86 -12.19
C LYS A 137 19.21 -17.15 -10.95
N SER A 138 19.04 -15.83 -11.07
CA SER A 138 18.49 -15.02 -9.98
C SER A 138 17.07 -15.45 -9.62
N ALA A 139 16.26 -15.81 -10.61
CA ALA A 139 14.90 -16.28 -10.38
C ALA A 139 14.87 -17.64 -9.65
N LEU A 140 15.79 -18.57 -9.98
CA LEU A 140 15.93 -19.84 -9.25
C LEU A 140 16.35 -19.60 -7.80
N ASN A 141 17.36 -18.75 -7.55
CA ASN A 141 17.78 -18.41 -6.19
C ASN A 141 16.67 -17.75 -5.38
N ASN A 142 15.97 -16.79 -5.97
CA ASN A 142 14.85 -16.11 -5.29
C ASN A 142 13.73 -17.09 -4.97
N LEU A 143 13.43 -18.01 -5.88
CA LEU A 143 12.45 -19.06 -5.65
C LEU A 143 12.89 -19.98 -4.51
N ALA A 144 14.16 -20.43 -4.52
CA ALA A 144 14.70 -21.24 -3.46
C ALA A 144 14.54 -20.58 -2.08
N LEU A 145 14.94 -19.33 -1.96
CA LEU A 145 14.80 -18.57 -0.71
C LEU A 145 13.36 -18.35 -0.31
N SER A 146 12.46 -18.06 -1.27
CA SER A 146 11.05 -17.79 -0.98
C SER A 146 10.28 -19.04 -0.56
N GLU A 147 10.64 -20.21 -1.11
CA GLU A 147 9.94 -21.48 -0.87
C GLU A 147 10.66 -22.38 0.15
N GLY A 148 11.78 -21.92 0.71
CA GLY A 148 12.48 -22.65 1.78
C GLY A 148 13.43 -23.75 1.32
N TYR A 149 13.94 -23.68 0.12
CA TYR A 149 15.03 -24.56 -0.37
C TYR A 149 16.38 -23.92 -0.05
N PHE A 150 16.73 -23.86 1.24
CA PHE A 150 17.95 -23.14 1.69
C PHE A 150 19.24 -23.88 1.41
N ASP A 151 19.19 -25.16 1.09
CA ASP A 151 20.33 -25.96 0.68
C ASP A 151 20.52 -25.95 -0.84
N ALA A 152 19.76 -25.10 -1.57
CA ALA A 152 19.84 -25.07 -3.01
C ALA A 152 21.16 -24.49 -3.51
N GLU A 153 21.79 -25.16 -4.47
CA GLU A 153 23.06 -24.76 -5.03
C GLU A 153 23.16 -25.03 -6.53
N PHE A 154 24.04 -24.23 -7.18
CA PHE A 154 24.43 -24.48 -8.55
C PHE A 154 25.67 -25.39 -8.56
N GLU A 155 25.54 -26.63 -8.95
CA GLU A 155 26.68 -27.50 -9.23
C GLU A 155 27.48 -26.99 -10.46
N THR A 156 26.74 -26.50 -11.45
CA THR A 156 27.31 -25.87 -12.62
C THR A 156 26.45 -24.67 -13.05
N SER A 157 27.11 -23.54 -13.33
CA SER A 157 26.46 -22.39 -13.92
C SER A 157 27.38 -21.64 -14.84
N ARG A 158 27.37 -21.99 -16.14
CA ARG A 158 28.26 -21.42 -17.15
C ARG A 158 27.50 -20.98 -18.37
N LEU A 159 27.86 -19.83 -18.91
CA LEU A 159 27.48 -19.37 -20.23
C LEU A 159 28.70 -19.61 -21.16
N GLU A 160 28.63 -20.64 -21.96
CA GLU A 160 29.68 -20.99 -22.91
C GLU A 160 29.46 -20.26 -24.22
N VAL A 161 30.45 -19.49 -24.67
CA VAL A 161 30.36 -18.70 -25.90
C VAL A 161 31.47 -19.12 -26.86
N SER A 162 31.10 -19.57 -28.06
CA SER A 162 32.00 -19.88 -29.17
C SER A 162 31.87 -18.82 -30.26
N VAL A 163 32.73 -17.83 -30.23
CA VAL A 163 32.74 -16.74 -31.22
C VAL A 163 32.95 -17.29 -32.64
N LYS A 164 33.86 -18.26 -32.82
CA LYS A 164 34.12 -18.89 -34.13
C LYS A 164 32.89 -19.54 -34.73
N LYS A 165 32.10 -20.27 -33.93
CA LYS A 165 30.85 -20.90 -34.37
C LYS A 165 29.69 -19.90 -34.45
N GLY A 166 29.76 -18.82 -33.72
CA GLY A 166 28.66 -17.85 -33.57
C GLY A 166 27.55 -18.36 -32.67
N GLU A 167 27.86 -19.22 -31.71
CA GLU A 167 26.92 -19.91 -30.86
C GLU A 167 27.28 -19.74 -29.38
N ALA A 168 26.25 -19.69 -28.54
CA ALA A 168 26.38 -19.73 -27.10
C ALA A 168 25.45 -20.78 -26.49
N ARG A 169 25.83 -21.37 -25.38
CA ARG A 169 25.04 -22.37 -24.67
C ARG A 169 24.97 -22.07 -23.18
N TRP A 170 23.78 -22.17 -22.61
CA TRP A 170 23.60 -22.22 -21.18
C TRP A 170 23.90 -23.61 -20.67
N VAL A 171 24.78 -23.73 -19.68
CA VAL A 171 25.10 -24.98 -18.99
C VAL A 171 24.83 -24.74 -17.52
N ILE A 172 23.68 -25.25 -17.07
CA ILE A 172 23.19 -25.07 -15.69
C ILE A 172 22.83 -26.43 -15.14
N ALA A 173 23.42 -26.79 -14.02
CA ALA A 173 22.98 -27.87 -13.15
C ALA A 173 22.66 -27.25 -11.77
N TRP A 174 21.43 -27.37 -11.34
CA TRP A 174 20.99 -26.80 -10.08
C TRP A 174 20.28 -27.86 -9.26
N HIS A 175 20.75 -28.05 -8.03
CA HIS A 175 20.17 -28.95 -7.07
C HIS A 175 19.39 -28.17 -6.02
N SER A 176 18.10 -28.51 -5.78
CA SER A 176 17.25 -27.75 -4.86
C SER A 176 17.53 -28.06 -3.39
N GLY A 177 18.06 -29.21 -3.08
CA GLY A 177 17.97 -29.76 -1.75
C GLY A 177 16.51 -30.04 -1.33
N GLU A 178 16.32 -30.36 -0.09
CA GLU A 178 14.98 -30.57 0.48
C GLU A 178 14.36 -29.27 0.96
N ARG A 179 13.01 -29.22 0.94
CA ARG A 179 12.28 -28.05 1.43
C ARG A 179 12.27 -28.01 2.95
N TRP A 180 12.71 -26.92 3.53
CA TRP A 180 12.72 -26.68 4.95
C TRP A 180 11.30 -26.34 5.46
N ARG A 181 11.10 -26.44 6.78
CA ARG A 181 9.79 -26.30 7.43
C ARG A 181 9.83 -25.25 8.52
N PHE A 182 8.67 -24.66 8.83
CA PHE A 182 8.53 -23.79 9.99
C PHE A 182 8.66 -24.58 11.28
N GLY A 183 9.46 -24.10 12.21
CA GLY A 183 9.47 -24.50 13.61
C GLY A 183 8.61 -23.57 14.45
N GLN A 184 8.73 -23.73 15.75
CA GLN A 184 8.01 -22.92 16.73
C GLN A 184 8.34 -21.44 16.57
N THR A 185 7.31 -20.58 16.70
CA THR A 185 7.48 -19.13 16.72
C THR A 185 7.65 -18.63 18.14
N VAL A 186 8.75 -17.95 18.42
CA VAL A 186 9.06 -17.34 19.72
C VAL A 186 8.83 -15.83 19.64
N PHE A 187 8.08 -15.29 20.59
CA PHE A 187 7.77 -13.88 20.69
C PHE A 187 8.60 -13.21 21.79
N GLU A 188 9.29 -12.11 21.45
CA GLU A 188 10.12 -11.37 22.40
C GLU A 188 9.68 -9.90 22.46
N GLY A 189 9.67 -9.33 23.68
CA GLY A 189 9.38 -7.91 23.91
C GLY A 189 7.90 -7.54 23.95
N SER A 190 6.98 -8.51 23.88
CA SER A 190 5.54 -8.24 23.86
C SER A 190 4.96 -7.95 25.24
N GLN A 191 4.06 -6.97 25.27
CA GLN A 191 3.18 -6.66 26.39
C GLN A 191 1.81 -7.38 26.29
N ILE A 192 1.58 -8.10 25.20
CA ILE A 192 0.33 -8.83 24.90
C ILE A 192 0.51 -10.30 25.22
N ASP A 193 -0.55 -10.95 25.67
CA ASP A 193 -0.55 -12.37 26.01
C ASP A 193 -0.21 -13.22 24.77
N GLU A 194 0.63 -14.24 24.97
CA GLU A 194 1.18 -15.08 23.91
C GLU A 194 0.10 -15.84 23.12
N ASP A 195 -1.00 -16.25 23.78
CA ASP A 195 -2.11 -16.94 23.14
C ASP A 195 -2.83 -16.07 22.07
N ARG A 196 -2.72 -14.74 22.19
CA ARG A 196 -3.21 -13.80 21.18
C ARG A 196 -2.21 -13.58 20.05
N LEU A 197 -0.92 -13.61 20.35
CA LEU A 197 0.13 -13.52 19.34
C LEU A 197 0.16 -14.76 18.47
N THR A 198 0.02 -15.94 19.08
CA THR A 198 -0.03 -17.22 18.38
C THR A 198 -1.21 -17.30 17.40
N SER A 199 -2.34 -16.65 17.72
CA SER A 199 -3.48 -16.58 16.78
C SER A 199 -3.19 -15.78 15.50
N LEU A 200 -2.13 -14.99 15.48
CA LEU A 200 -1.70 -14.19 14.33
C LEU A 200 -0.72 -14.93 13.41
N VAL A 201 -0.20 -16.09 13.85
CA VAL A 201 0.72 -16.91 13.06
C VAL A 201 -0.04 -17.56 11.90
N PRO A 202 0.35 -17.28 10.62
CA PRO A 202 -0.40 -17.75 9.46
C PRO A 202 0.05 -19.14 8.96
N TYR A 203 0.88 -19.83 9.71
CA TYR A 203 1.41 -21.17 9.42
C TYR A 203 1.38 -22.05 10.67
N ARG A 204 1.57 -23.34 10.48
CA ARG A 204 1.65 -24.32 11.54
C ARG A 204 3.10 -24.80 11.69
N ASP A 205 3.43 -25.27 12.89
CA ASP A 205 4.68 -25.97 13.10
C ASP A 205 4.78 -27.18 12.16
N ASN A 206 5.97 -27.40 11.61
CA ASN A 206 6.27 -28.44 10.64
C ASN A 206 5.60 -28.27 9.26
N GLU A 207 4.97 -27.12 8.99
CA GLU A 207 4.48 -26.78 7.65
C GLU A 207 5.65 -26.30 6.77
N ALA A 208 5.58 -26.55 5.45
CA ALA A 208 6.60 -26.13 4.51
C ALA A 208 6.85 -24.62 4.60
N PHE A 209 8.11 -24.22 4.66
CA PHE A 209 8.49 -22.81 4.76
C PHE A 209 8.02 -22.02 3.53
N SER A 210 7.62 -20.79 3.77
CA SER A 210 7.30 -19.79 2.75
C SER A 210 7.62 -18.41 3.29
N ALA A 211 8.43 -17.65 2.56
CA ALA A 211 8.76 -16.27 2.91
C ALA A 211 7.52 -15.37 2.96
N ASP A 212 6.55 -15.62 2.08
CA ASP A 212 5.28 -14.89 2.06
C ASP A 212 4.48 -15.08 3.37
N ARG A 213 4.49 -16.29 3.93
CA ARG A 213 3.85 -16.56 5.22
C ARG A 213 4.62 -15.94 6.38
N ALA A 214 5.94 -15.94 6.35
CA ALA A 214 6.75 -15.25 7.34
C ALA A 214 6.49 -13.74 7.29
N ALA A 215 6.42 -13.15 6.09
CA ALA A 215 6.05 -11.75 5.90
C ALA A 215 4.61 -11.47 6.35
N ALA A 216 3.68 -12.41 6.12
CA ALA A 216 2.29 -12.28 6.59
C ALA A 216 2.21 -12.23 8.13
N LEU A 217 3.05 -12.96 8.87
CA LEU A 217 3.13 -12.83 10.33
C LEU A 217 3.55 -11.41 10.74
N SER A 218 4.59 -10.86 10.12
CA SER A 218 5.02 -9.48 10.38
C SER A 218 3.90 -8.49 10.09
N LYS A 219 3.20 -8.67 8.98
CA LYS A 219 2.04 -7.84 8.60
C LYS A 219 0.89 -7.96 9.61
N ASN A 220 0.54 -9.19 10.04
CA ASN A 220 -0.53 -9.43 11.00
C ASN A 220 -0.23 -8.76 12.35
N LEU A 221 1.00 -8.94 12.86
CA LEU A 221 1.45 -8.30 14.10
C LEU A 221 1.38 -6.77 13.99
N SER A 222 1.88 -6.20 12.90
CA SER A 222 1.84 -4.75 12.66
C SER A 222 0.41 -4.21 12.55
N ALA A 223 -0.49 -4.96 11.92
CA ALA A 223 -1.88 -4.56 11.72
C ALA A 223 -2.70 -4.51 13.02
N THR A 224 -2.23 -5.13 14.11
CA THR A 224 -2.88 -5.03 15.42
C THR A 224 -2.87 -3.62 16.00
N GLY A 225 -1.86 -2.83 15.63
CA GLY A 225 -1.60 -1.50 16.20
C GLY A 225 -1.03 -1.54 17.63
N TRP A 226 -0.65 -2.71 18.16
CA TRP A 226 -0.08 -2.85 19.51
C TRP A 226 1.41 -2.50 19.58
N PHE A 227 2.10 -2.60 18.44
CA PHE A 227 3.55 -2.51 18.35
C PHE A 227 3.99 -1.32 17.53
N GLN A 228 5.09 -0.69 17.93
CA GLN A 228 5.77 0.36 17.18
C GLN A 228 6.64 -0.24 16.08
N SER A 229 7.30 -1.36 16.38
CA SER A 229 8.11 -2.10 15.42
C SER A 229 7.90 -3.60 15.57
N VAL A 230 8.03 -4.31 14.45
CA VAL A 230 7.91 -5.76 14.35
C VAL A 230 9.02 -6.25 13.42
N ALA A 231 9.82 -7.19 13.92
CA ALA A 231 10.84 -7.90 13.13
C ALA A 231 10.60 -9.41 13.26
N VAL A 232 10.30 -10.07 12.16
CA VAL A 232 10.13 -11.53 12.09
C VAL A 232 11.24 -12.10 11.25
N THR A 233 12.05 -12.96 11.85
CA THR A 233 13.23 -13.56 11.20
C THR A 233 13.30 -15.07 11.45
N PRO A 234 13.73 -15.84 10.45
CA PRO A 234 14.09 -17.23 10.66
C PRO A 234 15.38 -17.33 11.50
N GLU A 235 15.44 -18.23 12.46
CA GLU A 235 16.58 -18.42 13.37
C GLU A 235 17.40 -19.64 12.94
N PHE A 236 18.21 -19.49 11.88
CA PHE A 236 19.01 -20.58 11.31
C PHE A 236 19.98 -21.20 12.31
N SER A 237 20.49 -20.43 13.28
CA SER A 237 21.42 -20.93 14.31
C SER A 237 20.80 -21.98 15.23
N ARG A 238 19.48 -22.02 15.31
CA ARG A 238 18.68 -22.99 16.12
C ARG A 238 17.92 -23.99 15.26
N ALA A 239 18.17 -23.98 13.97
CA ALA A 239 17.52 -24.91 13.05
C ALA A 239 18.04 -26.34 13.28
N ALA A 240 17.14 -27.30 13.27
CA ALA A 240 17.44 -28.74 13.39
C ALA A 240 16.48 -29.52 12.49
N ASP A 241 16.95 -30.61 11.92
CA ASP A 241 16.15 -31.52 11.08
C ASP A 241 15.34 -30.78 10.01
N ARG A 242 15.95 -29.80 9.35
CA ARG A 242 15.33 -28.91 8.34
C ARG A 242 14.09 -28.16 8.84
N THR A 243 14.03 -27.96 10.13
CA THR A 243 12.98 -27.14 10.78
C THR A 243 13.59 -25.87 11.33
N ILE A 244 13.05 -24.71 10.97
CA ILE A 244 13.57 -23.39 11.32
C ILE A 244 12.63 -22.74 12.33
N PRO A 245 13.05 -22.52 13.58
CA PRO A 245 12.34 -21.68 14.52
C PRO A 245 12.24 -20.26 13.98
N MET A 246 11.09 -19.64 14.23
CA MET A 246 10.85 -18.24 13.86
C MET A 246 10.95 -17.35 15.09
N ARG A 247 11.65 -16.25 14.97
CA ARG A 247 11.80 -15.25 16.04
C ARG A 247 11.05 -13.97 15.66
N ALA A 248 10.07 -13.60 16.48
CA ALA A 248 9.30 -12.39 16.33
C ALA A 248 9.66 -11.39 17.45
N VAL A 249 10.51 -10.43 17.16
CA VAL A 249 10.89 -9.37 18.10
C VAL A 249 9.97 -8.18 17.88
N VAL A 250 9.28 -7.76 18.93
CA VAL A 250 8.33 -6.64 18.87
C VAL A 250 8.68 -5.57 19.92
N THR A 251 8.43 -4.32 19.57
CA THR A 251 8.54 -3.20 20.48
C THR A 251 7.14 -2.63 20.73
N PRO A 252 6.67 -2.55 21.99
CA PRO A 252 5.37 -1.97 22.31
C PRO A 252 5.22 -0.54 21.81
N ARG A 253 4.04 -0.16 21.34
CA ARG A 253 3.70 1.25 21.13
C ARG A 253 3.63 1.98 22.48
N ALA A 254 3.85 3.30 22.46
CA ALA A 254 3.68 4.14 23.62
C ALA A 254 2.28 3.96 24.22
N LYS A 255 2.20 3.97 25.57
CA LYS A 255 0.91 3.82 26.27
C LYS A 255 -0.08 4.93 25.99
N ASN A 256 0.40 6.10 25.62
CA ASN A 256 -0.40 7.27 25.29
C ASN A 256 0.20 7.92 24.05
N GLU A 257 -0.65 8.18 23.08
CA GLU A 257 -0.31 8.91 21.86
C GLU A 257 -1.29 10.08 21.75
N VAL A 258 -0.77 11.27 21.53
CA VAL A 258 -1.56 12.49 21.36
C VAL A 258 -1.24 13.08 20.01
N GLU A 259 -2.25 13.30 19.22
CA GLU A 259 -2.17 13.96 17.93
C GLU A 259 -2.96 15.29 18.01
N LEU A 260 -2.34 16.36 17.53
CA LEU A 260 -2.95 17.69 17.47
C LEU A 260 -3.04 18.11 16.01
N GLY A 261 -4.23 18.49 15.57
CA GLY A 261 -4.50 19.01 14.25
C GLY A 261 -5.03 20.44 14.31
N LEU A 262 -4.53 21.31 13.44
CA LEU A 262 -5.08 22.63 13.18
C LEU A 262 -5.26 22.77 11.69
N GLY A 263 -6.40 23.26 11.26
CA GLY A 263 -6.73 23.39 9.84
C GLY A 263 -7.69 24.55 9.55
N VAL A 264 -7.77 24.86 8.28
CA VAL A 264 -8.79 25.77 7.75
C VAL A 264 -9.51 25.03 6.63
N ASP A 265 -10.82 25.01 6.72
CA ASP A 265 -11.71 24.38 5.74
C ASP A 265 -12.71 25.42 5.22
N SER A 266 -13.04 25.38 3.94
CA SER A 266 -13.98 26.32 3.33
C SER A 266 -15.42 26.18 3.87
N ASP A 267 -15.78 25.00 4.35
CA ASP A 267 -17.14 24.69 4.78
C ASP A 267 -17.38 25.05 6.25
N VAL A 268 -16.38 24.76 7.12
CA VAL A 268 -16.51 24.94 8.59
C VAL A 268 -15.56 25.99 9.18
N GLY A 269 -14.67 26.57 8.36
CA GLY A 269 -13.72 27.61 8.78
C GLY A 269 -12.49 27.04 9.52
N LEU A 270 -11.98 27.82 10.47
CA LEU A 270 -10.88 27.39 11.33
C LEU A 270 -11.35 26.23 12.19
N ASN A 271 -10.55 25.16 12.22
CA ASN A 271 -10.83 23.97 13.01
C ASN A 271 -9.60 23.47 13.77
N GLY A 272 -9.83 22.79 14.86
CA GLY A 272 -8.83 22.16 15.69
C GLY A 272 -9.29 20.78 16.11
N GLU A 273 -8.36 19.84 16.16
CA GLU A 273 -8.60 18.45 16.60
C GLU A 273 -7.55 18.01 17.60
N ILE A 274 -7.99 17.32 18.64
CA ILE A 274 -7.14 16.60 19.58
C ILE A 274 -7.58 15.16 19.57
N GLN A 275 -6.65 14.26 19.27
CA GLN A 275 -6.85 12.83 19.37
C GLN A 275 -5.90 12.24 20.40
N TRP A 276 -6.45 11.55 21.40
CA TRP A 276 -5.70 10.77 22.36
C TRP A 276 -5.99 9.30 22.20
N THR A 277 -4.94 8.52 22.00
CA THR A 277 -5.03 7.09 21.77
C THR A 277 -4.23 6.31 22.80
N LYS A 278 -4.83 5.29 23.38
CA LYS A 278 -4.13 4.20 24.06
C LYS A 278 -4.15 2.97 23.17
N PRO A 279 -3.08 2.66 22.42
CA PRO A 279 -3.04 1.54 21.47
C PRO A 279 -3.29 0.20 22.15
N TRP A 280 -2.98 0.10 23.42
CA TRP A 280 -3.27 -1.04 24.27
C TRP A 280 -3.43 -0.58 25.74
N ILE A 281 -4.42 -1.16 26.44
CA ILE A 281 -4.71 -0.86 27.86
C ILE A 281 -4.51 -2.06 28.76
N ASN A 282 -4.46 -3.25 28.19
CA ASN A 282 -4.27 -4.50 28.92
C ASN A 282 -3.58 -5.55 28.02
N ARG A 283 -3.20 -6.67 28.63
CA ARG A 283 -2.54 -7.79 27.96
C ARG A 283 -3.41 -8.49 26.88
N ARG A 284 -4.72 -8.20 26.86
CA ARG A 284 -5.64 -8.71 25.82
C ARG A 284 -5.69 -7.82 24.59
N GLY A 285 -4.92 -6.71 24.56
CA GLY A 285 -4.81 -5.81 23.42
C GLY A 285 -6.02 -4.91 23.20
N HIS A 286 -6.84 -4.65 24.22
CA HIS A 286 -7.90 -3.66 24.12
C HIS A 286 -7.30 -2.27 23.93
N SER A 287 -7.96 -1.40 23.18
CA SER A 287 -7.51 -0.03 22.95
C SER A 287 -8.61 0.98 23.24
N LEU A 288 -8.18 2.19 23.60
CA LEU A 288 -9.06 3.34 23.78
C LEU A 288 -8.62 4.46 22.83
N LYS A 289 -9.60 5.13 22.24
CA LYS A 289 -9.40 6.33 21.44
C LYS A 289 -10.41 7.38 21.86
N PHE A 290 -9.92 8.59 22.11
CA PHE A 290 -10.73 9.77 22.37
C PHE A 290 -10.40 10.82 21.32
N THR A 291 -11.41 11.46 20.75
CA THR A 291 -11.24 12.51 19.75
C THR A 291 -12.13 13.69 20.13
N SER A 292 -11.57 14.89 20.12
CA SER A 292 -12.31 16.15 20.22
C SER A 292 -11.96 17.02 19.03
N ALA A 293 -12.96 17.40 18.23
CA ALA A 293 -12.80 18.32 17.12
C ALA A 293 -13.74 19.53 17.32
N VAL A 294 -13.21 20.73 17.06
CA VAL A 294 -13.91 21.99 17.31
C VAL A 294 -13.73 22.90 16.09
N SER A 295 -14.83 23.40 15.58
CA SER A 295 -14.89 24.52 14.65
C SER A 295 -15.99 25.50 15.07
N ALA A 296 -16.12 26.62 14.36
CA ALA A 296 -17.20 27.57 14.64
C ALA A 296 -18.60 26.98 14.42
N LYS A 297 -18.74 26.03 13.51
CA LYS A 297 -20.02 25.44 13.09
C LYS A 297 -20.29 24.04 13.65
N GLU A 298 -19.24 23.29 13.98
CA GLU A 298 -19.37 21.94 14.48
C GLU A 298 -18.40 21.70 15.65
N GLN A 299 -18.88 21.05 16.71
CA GLN A 299 -18.08 20.57 17.83
C GLN A 299 -18.42 19.11 18.07
N THR A 300 -17.39 18.27 18.17
CA THR A 300 -17.54 16.83 18.41
C THR A 300 -16.60 16.37 19.52
N VAL A 301 -17.11 15.49 20.36
CA VAL A 301 -16.33 14.75 21.34
C VAL A 301 -16.75 13.29 21.23
N SER A 302 -15.80 12.39 21.07
CA SER A 302 -16.09 10.96 20.97
C SER A 302 -15.08 10.10 21.68
N GLY A 303 -15.54 8.99 22.22
CA GLY A 303 -14.74 7.95 22.84
C GLY A 303 -15.04 6.59 22.20
N GLN A 304 -14.01 5.77 22.03
CA GLN A 304 -14.12 4.44 21.47
C GLN A 304 -13.29 3.45 22.27
N TRP A 305 -13.89 2.31 22.58
CA TRP A 305 -13.24 1.18 23.22
C TRP A 305 -13.30 -0.03 22.29
N LYS A 306 -12.14 -0.41 21.74
CA LYS A 306 -12.01 -1.58 20.87
C LYS A 306 -11.57 -2.79 21.68
N ILE A 307 -12.27 -3.90 21.48
CA ILE A 307 -12.05 -5.19 22.13
C ILE A 307 -11.78 -6.22 21.04
N PRO A 308 -10.51 -6.52 20.71
CA PRO A 308 -10.17 -7.50 19.67
C PRO A 308 -10.57 -8.91 20.09
N GLU A 309 -11.08 -9.71 19.14
CA GLU A 309 -11.38 -11.12 19.38
C GLU A 309 -10.09 -11.95 19.44
N LYS A 310 -10.09 -13.02 20.25
CA LYS A 310 -8.90 -13.82 20.49
C LYS A 310 -8.39 -14.53 19.23
N LYS A 311 -9.31 -15.07 18.42
CA LYS A 311 -8.96 -15.90 17.25
C LYS A 311 -8.47 -15.09 16.06
N ASP A 312 -8.94 -13.86 15.91
CA ASP A 312 -8.61 -12.97 14.80
C ASP A 312 -8.67 -11.51 15.26
N PRO A 313 -7.68 -11.06 16.05
CA PRO A 313 -7.72 -9.74 16.67
C PRO A 313 -7.60 -8.58 15.66
N VAL A 314 -7.14 -8.85 14.43
CA VAL A 314 -7.01 -7.86 13.37
C VAL A 314 -8.36 -7.61 12.70
N ASN A 315 -9.04 -8.68 12.33
CA ASN A 315 -10.21 -8.61 11.46
C ASN A 315 -11.55 -8.74 12.19
N SER A 316 -11.51 -9.19 13.47
CA SER A 316 -12.72 -9.38 14.30
C SER A 316 -12.57 -8.69 15.64
N TYR A 317 -13.49 -7.76 15.93
CA TYR A 317 -13.46 -7.01 17.19
C TYR A 317 -14.85 -6.45 17.53
N TRP A 318 -15.06 -6.22 18.81
CA TRP A 318 -16.17 -5.43 19.32
C TRP A 318 -15.74 -3.99 19.51
N LEU A 319 -16.68 -3.06 19.27
CA LEU A 319 -16.46 -1.64 19.44
C LEU A 319 -17.61 -1.05 20.26
N VAL A 320 -17.28 -0.46 21.38
CA VAL A 320 -18.17 0.41 22.15
C VAL A 320 -17.76 1.84 21.85
N SER A 321 -18.68 2.65 21.36
CA SER A 321 -18.42 4.06 21.10
C SER A 321 -19.49 4.94 21.68
N SER A 322 -19.11 6.15 22.13
CA SER A 322 -20.00 7.18 22.58
C SER A 322 -19.52 8.52 22.04
N GLY A 323 -20.44 9.42 21.74
CA GLY A 323 -20.11 10.74 21.21
C GLY A 323 -21.14 11.78 21.54
N TYR A 324 -20.68 13.03 21.62
CA TYR A 324 -21.47 14.24 21.60
C TYR A 324 -21.14 15.02 20.33
N LYS A 325 -22.15 15.49 19.65
CA LYS A 325 -22.01 16.37 18.49
C LYS A 325 -22.93 17.57 18.64
N HIS A 326 -22.39 18.77 18.41
CA HIS A 326 -23.15 20.00 18.20
C HIS A 326 -22.88 20.49 16.79
N THR A 327 -23.96 20.87 16.06
CA THR A 327 -23.91 21.43 14.72
C THR A 327 -24.76 22.70 14.69
N ASP A 328 -24.20 23.78 14.08
CA ASP A 328 -24.91 25.02 13.77
C ASP A 328 -24.50 25.43 12.36
N LEU A 329 -25.21 24.91 11.39
CA LEU A 329 -24.84 25.00 9.97
C LEU A 329 -26.08 25.12 9.08
N ASN A 330 -26.12 26.16 8.25
CA ASN A 330 -27.28 26.50 7.40
C ASN A 330 -28.54 26.58 8.26
N ASP A 331 -29.60 25.89 7.84
CA ASP A 331 -30.90 25.86 8.53
C ASP A 331 -31.00 24.70 9.57
N THR A 332 -29.82 24.16 9.97
CA THR A 332 -29.72 23.04 10.91
C THR A 332 -29.00 23.46 12.18
N LYS A 333 -29.65 23.29 13.30
CA LYS A 333 -29.04 23.41 14.63
C LYS A 333 -29.33 22.13 15.42
N SER A 334 -28.31 21.38 15.82
CA SER A 334 -28.49 20.12 16.50
C SER A 334 -27.51 19.87 17.62
N GLN A 335 -27.93 19.13 18.63
CA GLN A 335 -27.13 18.58 19.71
C GLN A 335 -27.50 17.12 19.87
N SER A 336 -26.53 16.23 19.66
CA SER A 336 -26.78 14.80 19.76
C SER A 336 -25.79 14.12 20.71
N VAL A 337 -26.30 13.18 21.48
CA VAL A 337 -25.50 12.21 22.26
C VAL A 337 -25.80 10.83 21.71
N THR A 338 -24.76 10.09 21.39
CA THR A 338 -24.90 8.74 20.83
C THR A 338 -24.09 7.72 21.62
N ALA A 339 -24.61 6.51 21.72
CA ALA A 339 -23.90 5.34 22.23
C ALA A 339 -24.13 4.18 21.26
N THR A 340 -23.06 3.57 20.77
CA THR A 340 -23.14 2.48 19.80
C THR A 340 -22.32 1.27 20.28
N PHE A 341 -22.92 0.11 20.20
CA PHE A 341 -22.28 -1.16 20.37
C PHE A 341 -22.27 -1.91 19.03
N SER A 342 -21.09 -2.33 18.57
CA SER A 342 -20.98 -2.98 17.28
C SER A 342 -19.94 -4.10 17.29
N ARG A 343 -20.09 -5.03 16.35
CA ARG A 343 -19.11 -6.10 16.10
C ARG A 343 -18.69 -6.06 14.65
N THR A 344 -17.42 -5.88 14.42
CA THR A 344 -16.84 -5.91 13.07
C THR A 344 -16.21 -7.27 12.80
N THR A 345 -16.44 -7.81 11.61
CA THR A 345 -15.84 -9.07 11.15
C THR A 345 -15.50 -8.96 9.66
N LEU A 346 -14.27 -9.30 9.28
CA LEU A 346 -13.86 -9.44 7.89
C LEU A 346 -14.24 -10.85 7.38
N LEU A 347 -15.02 -10.91 6.33
CA LEU A 347 -15.44 -12.15 5.69
C LEU A 347 -14.36 -12.61 4.68
N ALA A 348 -14.34 -13.91 4.38
CA ALA A 348 -13.42 -14.49 3.38
C ALA A 348 -13.55 -13.85 1.98
N SER A 349 -14.72 -13.31 1.67
CA SER A 349 -15.00 -12.55 0.44
C SER A 349 -14.36 -11.14 0.39
N GLY A 350 -13.66 -10.73 1.47
CA GLY A 350 -13.07 -9.41 1.63
C GLY A 350 -14.07 -8.31 2.02
N TRP A 351 -15.34 -8.65 2.29
CA TRP A 351 -16.31 -7.74 2.86
C TRP A 351 -16.18 -7.66 4.38
N GLN A 352 -16.22 -6.46 4.91
CA GLN A 352 -16.32 -6.20 6.33
C GLN A 352 -17.81 -6.08 6.69
N ARG A 353 -18.29 -6.92 7.59
CA ARG A 353 -19.66 -6.89 8.13
C ARG A 353 -19.64 -6.30 9.52
N THR A 354 -20.53 -5.34 9.76
CA THR A 354 -20.65 -4.64 11.05
C THR A 354 -22.11 -4.50 11.45
N PRO A 355 -22.71 -5.50 12.17
CA PRO A 355 -23.92 -5.29 12.91
C PRO A 355 -23.67 -4.32 14.07
N SER A 356 -24.65 -3.48 14.38
CA SER A 356 -24.60 -2.49 15.44
C SER A 356 -25.97 -2.28 16.09
N VAL A 357 -25.95 -1.77 17.32
CA VAL A 357 -27.11 -1.19 17.98
C VAL A 357 -26.71 0.20 18.49
N THR A 358 -27.47 1.20 18.13
CA THR A 358 -27.23 2.59 18.52
C THR A 358 -28.40 3.16 19.29
N ALA A 359 -28.09 3.80 20.41
CA ALA A 359 -29.01 4.68 21.13
C ALA A 359 -28.55 6.12 20.90
N SER A 360 -29.46 7.00 20.50
CA SER A 360 -29.18 8.43 20.31
C SER A 360 -30.27 9.30 20.88
N GLN A 361 -29.87 10.36 21.59
CA GLN A 361 -30.76 11.44 22.01
C GLN A 361 -30.33 12.68 21.22
N THR A 362 -31.21 13.23 20.42
CA THR A 362 -30.92 14.43 19.60
C THR A 362 -31.99 15.49 19.86
N ARG A 363 -31.52 16.69 20.19
CA ARG A 363 -32.34 17.90 20.18
C ARG A 363 -31.90 18.74 18.98
N PHE A 364 -32.86 19.12 18.14
CA PHE A 364 -32.52 19.81 16.89
C PHE A 364 -33.60 20.82 16.48
N THR A 365 -33.17 21.80 15.71
CA THR A 365 -34.03 22.67 14.91
C THR A 365 -33.61 22.47 13.46
N GLN A 366 -34.53 22.11 12.59
CA GLN A 366 -34.35 22.01 11.15
C GLN A 366 -35.40 22.90 10.49
N ALA A 367 -34.94 23.92 9.76
CA ALA A 367 -35.84 24.99 9.35
C ALA A 367 -36.61 25.54 10.58
N ASP A 368 -37.94 25.53 10.56
CA ASP A 368 -38.78 26.02 11.66
C ASP A 368 -39.21 24.93 12.68
N VAL A 369 -38.84 23.67 12.40
CA VAL A 369 -39.23 22.54 13.26
C VAL A 369 -38.19 22.31 14.35
N THR A 370 -38.59 22.42 15.61
CA THR A 370 -37.77 22.11 16.79
C THR A 370 -38.28 20.88 17.51
N GLU A 371 -37.39 19.85 17.57
CA GLU A 371 -37.75 18.55 18.14
C GLU A 371 -36.67 18.02 19.08
N SER A 372 -37.06 17.05 19.90
CA SER A 372 -36.16 16.31 20.77
C SER A 372 -36.50 14.83 20.71
N THR A 373 -35.70 14.07 20.01
CA THR A 373 -36.01 12.68 19.67
C THR A 373 -34.97 11.72 20.26
N PHE A 374 -35.47 10.69 20.95
CA PHE A 374 -34.66 9.52 21.30
C PHE A 374 -34.90 8.43 20.28
N LEU A 375 -33.79 7.81 19.80
CA LEU A 375 -33.84 6.71 18.83
C LEU A 375 -33.00 5.54 19.34
N LEU A 376 -33.58 4.34 19.29
CA LEU A 376 -32.92 3.08 19.48
C LEU A 376 -33.03 2.28 18.19
N TYR A 377 -31.93 2.04 17.52
CA TYR A 377 -31.95 1.39 16.21
C TYR A 377 -30.80 0.40 16.02
N PRO A 378 -31.12 -0.87 15.68
CA PRO A 378 -30.15 -1.78 15.09
C PRO A 378 -29.79 -1.33 13.67
N GLY A 379 -28.56 -1.62 13.31
CA GLY A 379 -27.99 -1.34 12.00
C GLY A 379 -27.13 -2.49 11.51
N LEU A 380 -27.01 -2.61 10.20
CA LEU A 380 -26.11 -3.54 9.54
C LEU A 380 -25.36 -2.82 8.42
N SER A 381 -24.03 -2.85 8.49
CA SER A 381 -23.19 -2.27 7.46
C SER A 381 -22.29 -3.33 6.82
N PHE A 382 -22.20 -3.27 5.49
CA PHE A 382 -21.20 -3.99 4.71
C PHE A 382 -20.29 -2.99 4.04
N SER A 383 -18.97 -3.16 4.19
CA SER A 383 -18.00 -2.31 3.51
C SER A 383 -16.87 -3.13 2.92
N ARG A 384 -16.32 -2.66 1.80
CA ARG A 384 -15.15 -3.26 1.16
C ARG A 384 -14.31 -2.19 0.48
N ILE A 385 -12.99 -2.27 0.67
CA ILE A 385 -12.03 -1.43 -0.03
C ILE A 385 -11.06 -2.36 -0.77
N ARG A 386 -10.86 -2.10 -2.06
CA ARG A 386 -9.88 -2.80 -2.90
C ARG A 386 -9.07 -1.77 -3.66
N GLN A 387 -7.76 -1.98 -3.73
CA GLN A 387 -6.87 -1.09 -4.48
C GLN A 387 -5.66 -1.85 -5.04
N ARG A 388 -5.09 -1.32 -6.12
CA ARG A 388 -3.84 -1.79 -6.73
C ARG A 388 -2.96 -0.58 -7.03
N GLY A 389 -1.62 -0.76 -6.99
CA GLY A 389 -0.64 0.30 -7.24
C GLY A 389 -0.02 0.91 -5.99
N GLY A 390 -0.09 0.21 -4.85
CA GLY A 390 0.61 0.59 -3.61
C GLY A 390 0.25 2.00 -3.10
N LEU A 391 1.25 2.84 -2.88
CA LEU A 391 1.09 4.21 -2.37
C LEU A 391 0.42 5.17 -3.37
N SER A 392 0.49 4.87 -4.67
CA SER A 392 -0.19 5.65 -5.72
C SER A 392 -1.15 4.74 -6.49
N PRO A 393 -2.36 4.47 -5.96
CA PRO A 393 -3.27 3.54 -6.58
C PRO A 393 -3.65 3.98 -8.00
N ASN A 394 -3.60 3.04 -8.93
CA ASN A 394 -4.07 3.22 -10.31
C ASN A 394 -5.45 2.58 -10.56
N TRP A 395 -5.87 1.73 -9.65
CA TRP A 395 -7.16 1.06 -9.64
C TRP A 395 -7.67 0.92 -8.21
N GLY A 396 -8.96 1.15 -7.98
CA GLY A 396 -9.58 0.95 -6.67
C GLY A 396 -11.09 1.02 -6.69
N ASP A 397 -11.69 0.39 -5.68
CA ASP A 397 -13.12 0.46 -5.34
C ASP A 397 -13.24 0.66 -3.82
N SER A 398 -14.17 1.50 -3.41
CA SER A 398 -14.63 1.61 -2.02
C SER A 398 -16.15 1.56 -2.00
N GLN A 399 -16.69 0.55 -1.34
CA GLN A 399 -18.12 0.26 -1.30
C GLN A 399 -18.58 0.23 0.16
N ARG A 400 -19.72 0.85 0.45
CA ARG A 400 -20.35 0.78 1.77
C ARG A 400 -21.87 0.78 1.61
N TYR A 401 -22.51 -0.21 2.21
CA TYR A 401 -23.97 -0.38 2.27
C TYR A 401 -24.38 -0.42 3.73
N THR A 402 -25.35 0.41 4.10
CA THR A 402 -25.83 0.51 5.49
C THR A 402 -27.34 0.47 5.49
N ALA A 403 -27.89 -0.37 6.33
CA ALA A 403 -29.33 -0.43 6.64
C ALA A 403 -29.54 -0.22 8.14
N GLU A 404 -30.48 0.61 8.50
CA GLU A 404 -30.87 0.92 9.88
C GLU A 404 -32.38 0.92 9.99
N ILE A 405 -32.90 0.48 11.12
CA ILE A 405 -34.36 0.48 11.40
C ILE A 405 -34.59 0.92 12.83
N SER A 406 -35.61 1.73 13.04
CA SER A 406 -36.08 2.19 14.36
C SER A 406 -37.55 1.88 14.51
N ARG A 407 -37.97 1.58 15.72
CA ARG A 407 -39.37 1.32 16.06
C ARG A 407 -39.76 2.00 17.38
N ARG A 408 -40.95 2.59 17.42
CA ARG A 408 -41.55 3.18 18.64
C ARG A 408 -41.72 2.13 19.73
N GLU A 409 -42.04 0.90 19.36
CA GLU A 409 -42.15 -0.24 20.27
C GLU A 409 -40.87 -0.51 21.08
N TRP A 410 -39.71 -0.08 20.59
CA TRP A 410 -38.43 -0.18 21.29
C TRP A 410 -38.11 1.05 22.15
N GLY A 411 -39.06 1.99 22.26
CA GLY A 411 -38.88 3.25 22.99
C GLY A 411 -38.37 4.42 22.15
N SER A 412 -38.26 4.25 20.83
CA SER A 412 -37.90 5.33 19.93
C SER A 412 -39.00 6.35 19.73
N GLY A 413 -38.65 7.60 19.44
CA GLY A 413 -39.63 8.68 19.18
C GLY A 413 -40.34 8.50 17.85
N THR A 414 -39.74 7.87 16.85
CA THR A 414 -40.34 7.62 15.54
C THR A 414 -39.91 6.29 14.94
N ASP A 415 -40.80 5.74 14.10
CA ASP A 415 -40.45 4.60 13.24
C ASP A 415 -39.73 5.10 11.99
N PHE A 416 -38.61 4.47 11.64
CA PHE A 416 -37.99 4.70 10.37
C PHE A 416 -37.26 3.44 9.86
N ALA A 417 -37.07 3.36 8.53
CA ALA A 417 -36.16 2.45 7.87
C ALA A 417 -35.27 3.26 6.92
N LEU A 418 -33.97 3.13 7.05
CA LEU A 418 -32.98 3.85 6.27
C LEU A 418 -32.08 2.85 5.54
N PHE A 419 -31.87 3.09 4.25
CA PHE A 419 -30.86 2.44 3.46
C PHE A 419 -29.94 3.48 2.82
N ARG A 420 -28.63 3.27 2.91
CA ARG A 420 -27.61 4.13 2.30
C ARG A 420 -26.58 3.30 1.55
N LEU A 421 -26.30 3.68 0.32
CA LEU A 421 -25.27 3.14 -0.55
C LEU A 421 -24.26 4.23 -0.85
N GLN A 422 -22.98 3.91 -0.69
CA GLN A 422 -21.87 4.79 -1.02
C GLN A 422 -20.83 3.98 -1.80
N ASP A 423 -20.61 4.33 -3.06
CA ASP A 423 -19.61 3.72 -3.93
C ASP A 423 -18.64 4.78 -4.46
N SER A 424 -17.37 4.41 -4.50
CA SER A 424 -16.32 5.21 -5.14
C SER A 424 -15.45 4.29 -5.97
N ILE A 425 -15.15 4.71 -7.18
CA ILE A 425 -14.28 4.00 -8.11
C ILE A 425 -13.13 4.88 -8.54
N LEU A 426 -11.97 4.25 -8.73
CA LEU A 426 -10.77 4.87 -9.30
C LEU A 426 -10.27 3.96 -10.41
N ARG A 427 -10.09 4.54 -11.59
CA ARG A 427 -9.57 3.86 -12.78
C ARG A 427 -8.54 4.73 -13.48
N THR A 428 -7.39 4.16 -13.83
CA THR A 428 -6.36 4.84 -14.61
C THR A 428 -6.26 4.20 -15.99
N TRP A 429 -6.39 5.01 -17.03
CA TRP A 429 -6.27 4.59 -18.43
C TRP A 429 -4.95 5.07 -19.01
N ARG A 430 -4.23 4.17 -19.68
CA ARG A 430 -2.91 4.43 -20.29
C ARG A 430 -1.91 5.10 -19.34
N ASP A 431 -1.95 4.75 -18.04
CA ASP A 431 -1.09 5.27 -16.96
C ASP A 431 -1.05 6.80 -16.81
N ARG A 432 -1.90 7.53 -17.52
CA ARG A 432 -1.93 9.01 -17.55
C ARG A 432 -3.26 9.60 -17.14
N HIS A 433 -4.37 8.96 -17.53
CA HIS A 433 -5.71 9.51 -17.31
C HIS A 433 -6.37 8.83 -16.12
N ARG A 434 -6.53 9.57 -15.02
CA ARG A 434 -7.13 9.07 -13.79
C ARG A 434 -8.59 9.54 -13.69
N PHE A 435 -9.50 8.58 -13.64
CA PHE A 435 -10.94 8.80 -13.46
C PHE A 435 -11.34 8.42 -12.04
N VAL A 436 -12.06 9.32 -11.37
CA VAL A 436 -12.65 9.10 -10.04
C VAL A 436 -14.14 9.32 -10.16
N GLY A 437 -14.94 8.29 -9.89
CA GLY A 437 -16.39 8.36 -9.80
C GLY A 437 -16.84 8.11 -8.36
N ARG A 438 -17.87 8.85 -7.92
CA ARG A 438 -18.53 8.63 -6.63
C ARG A 438 -20.02 8.65 -6.84
N ILE A 439 -20.73 7.76 -6.14
CA ILE A 439 -22.18 7.75 -6.07
C ILE A 439 -22.60 7.56 -4.61
N THR A 440 -23.56 8.35 -4.18
CA THR A 440 -24.24 8.17 -2.89
C THR A 440 -25.73 8.13 -3.17
N LEU A 441 -26.39 7.06 -2.75
CA LEU A 441 -27.84 6.92 -2.78
C LEU A 441 -28.33 6.70 -1.35
N GLY A 442 -29.43 7.31 -1.01
CA GLY A 442 -30.06 7.16 0.28
C GLY A 442 -31.58 7.14 0.13
N VAL A 443 -32.21 6.29 0.91
CA VAL A 443 -33.67 6.23 1.04
C VAL A 443 -33.98 6.14 2.52
N ILE A 444 -34.92 6.96 2.97
CA ILE A 444 -35.51 6.88 4.30
C ILE A 444 -37.03 6.79 4.16
N ALA A 445 -37.61 5.84 4.85
CA ALA A 445 -39.05 5.76 5.05
C ALA A 445 -39.31 5.98 6.54
N ALA A 446 -40.07 6.97 6.89
CA ALA A 446 -40.41 7.32 8.28
C ALA A 446 -41.91 7.63 8.40
N ASP A 447 -42.49 7.33 9.54
CA ASP A 447 -43.88 7.71 9.84
C ASP A 447 -44.01 9.23 9.97
N ASP A 448 -42.98 9.86 10.55
CA ASP A 448 -42.91 11.29 10.78
C ASP A 448 -41.45 11.74 10.54
N LEU A 449 -41.23 12.40 9.41
CA LEU A 449 -39.89 12.87 9.03
C LEU A 449 -39.40 14.01 9.94
N ASP A 450 -40.31 14.81 10.50
CA ASP A 450 -39.95 15.93 11.38
C ASP A 450 -39.30 15.44 12.67
N GLN A 451 -39.64 14.25 13.13
CA GLN A 451 -38.99 13.62 14.28
C GLN A 451 -37.69 12.88 13.95
N VAL A 452 -37.32 12.78 12.68
CA VAL A 452 -36.05 12.18 12.26
C VAL A 452 -34.95 13.24 12.34
N PRO A 453 -33.89 13.04 13.16
CA PRO A 453 -32.80 14.00 13.28
C PRO A 453 -32.10 14.29 11.93
N PRO A 454 -31.59 15.52 11.72
CA PRO A 454 -30.95 15.96 10.48
C PRO A 454 -29.77 15.05 10.07
N GLU A 455 -29.06 14.45 11.01
CA GLU A 455 -27.96 13.52 10.76
C GLU A 455 -28.37 12.23 10.02
N LYS A 456 -29.65 11.91 10.02
CA LYS A 456 -30.24 10.77 9.30
C LYS A 456 -30.81 11.16 7.95
N ARG A 457 -31.17 12.42 7.76
CA ARG A 457 -31.69 12.96 6.50
C ARG A 457 -30.58 13.13 5.47
N PHE A 458 -30.94 13.32 4.21
CA PHE A 458 -29.99 13.44 3.11
C PHE A 458 -29.90 14.87 2.60
N PHE A 459 -28.66 15.37 2.53
CA PHE A 459 -28.27 16.65 1.96
C PHE A 459 -27.14 16.45 0.96
N ALA A 460 -27.06 17.28 -0.07
CA ALA A 460 -25.99 17.31 -1.03
C ALA A 460 -25.31 18.70 -1.09
N GLY A 461 -24.19 18.81 -1.78
CA GLY A 461 -23.36 20.00 -1.86
C GLY A 461 -22.05 19.86 -1.07
N GLY A 462 -21.05 20.64 -1.43
CA GLY A 462 -19.70 20.62 -0.88
C GLY A 462 -18.70 19.79 -1.68
N ASP A 463 -17.43 19.87 -1.34
CA ASP A 463 -16.31 19.29 -2.09
C ASP A 463 -16.37 17.78 -2.25
N LYS A 464 -16.95 17.08 -1.28
CA LYS A 464 -17.10 15.61 -1.29
C LYS A 464 -18.41 15.12 -1.91
N SER A 465 -19.29 16.01 -2.32
CA SER A 465 -20.59 15.73 -2.92
C SER A 465 -20.69 16.41 -4.29
N ILE A 466 -21.38 17.54 -4.42
CA ILE A 466 -21.53 18.29 -5.66
C ILE A 466 -20.68 19.56 -5.55
N ARG A 467 -19.49 19.53 -6.15
CA ARG A 467 -18.57 20.66 -6.15
C ARG A 467 -19.17 21.85 -6.89
N GLY A 468 -19.01 23.05 -6.33
CA GLY A 468 -19.59 24.29 -6.83
C GLY A 468 -20.83 24.73 -6.06
N TYR A 469 -21.43 23.86 -5.27
CA TYR A 469 -22.45 24.20 -4.30
C TYR A 469 -21.89 24.19 -2.88
N GLY A 470 -22.38 25.06 -2.01
CA GLY A 470 -21.98 25.09 -0.60
C GLY A 470 -22.31 23.76 0.10
N TYR A 471 -21.60 23.48 1.16
CA TYR A 471 -21.77 22.24 1.94
C TYR A 471 -23.20 22.10 2.48
N GLN A 472 -23.86 20.97 2.16
CA GLN A 472 -25.24 20.64 2.52
C GLN A 472 -26.29 21.69 2.09
N LYS A 473 -26.04 22.44 1.01
CA LYS A 473 -26.97 23.45 0.49
C LYS A 473 -27.94 22.97 -0.59
N ILE A 474 -27.96 21.65 -0.83
CA ILE A 474 -28.90 21.04 -1.78
C ILE A 474 -29.72 20.02 -1.02
N SER A 475 -31.01 20.27 -0.88
CA SER A 475 -32.01 19.36 -0.34
C SER A 475 -33.41 19.86 -0.71
N PRO A 476 -34.47 19.10 -0.47
CA PRO A 476 -35.80 19.66 -0.43
C PRO A 476 -35.91 20.86 0.52
N GLN A 477 -36.77 21.80 0.19
CA GLN A 477 -36.99 23.02 0.94
C GLN A 477 -38.46 23.09 1.34
N ASP A 478 -38.75 23.79 2.45
CA ASP A 478 -40.10 24.20 2.83
C ASP A 478 -40.61 25.36 1.98
N ASP A 479 -41.80 25.86 2.30
CA ASP A 479 -42.47 26.98 1.59
C ASP A 479 -41.72 28.32 1.76
N GLU A 480 -40.89 28.46 2.82
CA GLU A 480 -40.03 29.61 3.12
C GLU A 480 -38.65 29.50 2.47
N GLY A 481 -38.34 28.39 1.79
CA GLY A 481 -37.09 28.12 1.10
C GLY A 481 -35.96 27.62 2.01
N GLN A 482 -36.29 27.19 3.25
CA GLN A 482 -35.35 26.62 4.20
C GLN A 482 -35.07 25.12 3.89
N LEU A 483 -33.86 24.68 4.09
CA LEU A 483 -33.45 23.29 3.81
C LEU A 483 -34.05 22.33 4.85
N ILE A 484 -34.78 21.32 4.41
CA ILE A 484 -35.43 20.34 5.33
C ILE A 484 -34.77 18.96 5.28
N GLY A 485 -33.93 18.65 4.25
CA GLY A 485 -33.38 17.33 4.03
C GLY A 485 -34.36 16.33 3.44
N ALA A 486 -33.89 15.28 2.78
CA ALA A 486 -34.69 14.20 2.20
C ALA A 486 -34.56 12.91 3.03
#